data_080e3fa6588b647ef3363ae1bab9793d
#
_entry.id   080e3fa6588b647ef3363ae1bab9793d
#
_cell.length_a   1.000
_cell.length_b   1.000
_cell.length_c   1.000
_cell.angle_alpha   90.00
_cell.angle_beta   90.00
_cell.angle_gamma   90.00
#
_symmetry.space_group_name_H-M   'P 1'
#
loop_
_entity.id
_entity.type
_entity.pdbx_description
1 polymer ?
#
loop_
_entity_poly.entity_id
_entity_poly.type
_entity_poly.pdbx_seq_one_letter_code
_entity_poly.pdbx_strand_id
1 'polypeptide(L)'
;MAGKFDIAMCGVTRTFAREQKMNMSHGYLTFGKTILCRKADAKKFTSEADLNKKSVRVMVNPGGTNEKFALSNLPNCTLLVHPQNAEIPALIAEGKADVMITETMEARRYVRDDARLAAPLLDDPFTKNHFGILMAKGDQDWLNYVNFFMEEKDMDGTLDKLEDQYIK
;
A
#
# COMPACT_ATOMS: atom_id res chain seq x y z
N MET A 1 15.30 4.95 -14.30
CA MET A 1 15.07 6.37 -13.93
C MET A 1 15.51 7.24 -15.10
N ALA A 2 14.78 8.31 -15.38
CA ALA A 2 15.09 9.18 -16.53
C ALA A 2 16.06 10.34 -16.14
N GLY A 3 16.86 10.16 -15.08
CA GLY A 3 17.77 11.19 -14.58
C GLY A 3 17.09 12.45 -13.99
N LYS A 4 15.82 12.32 -13.61
CA LYS A 4 15.04 13.47 -13.06
C LYS A 4 15.11 13.55 -11.53
N PHE A 5 15.55 12.51 -10.87
CA PHE A 5 15.72 12.43 -9.42
C PHE A 5 16.70 11.28 -9.08
N ASP A 6 17.35 11.39 -7.94
CA ASP A 6 18.35 10.43 -7.47
C ASP A 6 17.75 9.38 -6.53
N ILE A 7 16.67 9.75 -5.85
CA ILE A 7 16.04 8.96 -4.78
C ILE A 7 14.51 9.07 -4.84
N ALA A 8 13.79 7.98 -4.54
CA ALA A 8 12.34 7.98 -4.35
C ALA A 8 11.98 7.37 -2.99
N MET A 9 11.36 8.18 -2.10
CA MET A 9 10.98 7.85 -0.72
C MET A 9 9.45 7.95 -0.54
N CYS A 10 8.68 7.44 -1.47
CA CYS A 10 7.23 7.65 -1.52
C CYS A 10 6.44 6.33 -1.39
N GLY A 11 6.73 5.52 -0.38
CA GLY A 11 6.02 4.27 -0.14
C GLY A 11 6.27 3.23 -1.25
N VAL A 12 7.51 3.07 -1.68
CA VAL A 12 7.85 2.11 -2.73
C VAL A 12 7.99 0.71 -2.14
N THR A 13 7.05 -0.19 -2.46
CA THR A 13 7.12 -1.59 -2.04
C THR A 13 8.40 -2.25 -2.52
N ARG A 14 9.14 -2.90 -1.63
CA ARG A 14 10.31 -3.73 -1.98
C ARG A 14 9.84 -4.98 -2.70
N THR A 15 10.39 -5.22 -3.89
CA THR A 15 10.13 -6.44 -4.68
C THR A 15 11.39 -6.89 -5.41
N PHE A 16 11.54 -8.19 -5.62
CA PHE A 16 12.66 -8.74 -6.39
C PHE A 16 12.76 -8.12 -7.79
N ALA A 17 11.63 -7.91 -8.45
CA ALA A 17 11.61 -7.32 -9.80
C ALA A 17 12.11 -5.86 -9.82
N ARG A 18 11.89 -5.09 -8.75
CA ARG A 18 12.45 -3.73 -8.60
C ARG A 18 13.94 -3.79 -8.29
N GLU A 19 14.35 -4.67 -7.36
CA GLU A 19 15.75 -4.85 -6.97
C GLU A 19 16.63 -5.31 -8.14
N GLN A 20 16.10 -6.09 -9.07
CA GLN A 20 16.84 -6.47 -10.30
C GLN A 20 17.21 -5.25 -11.16
N LYS A 21 16.41 -4.20 -11.17
CA LYS A 21 16.55 -3.02 -12.05
C LYS A 21 17.09 -1.78 -11.35
N MET A 22 16.92 -1.69 -10.05
CA MET A 22 17.17 -0.53 -9.22
C MET A 22 17.83 -0.97 -7.90
N ASN A 23 18.52 -0.08 -7.21
CA ASN A 23 18.89 -0.31 -5.81
C ASN A 23 17.70 0.01 -4.91
N MET A 24 17.49 -0.81 -3.89
CA MET A 24 16.49 -0.55 -2.84
C MET A 24 17.15 -0.63 -1.46
N SER A 25 16.87 0.36 -0.62
CA SER A 25 17.33 0.36 0.78
C SER A 25 16.81 -0.85 1.58
N HIS A 26 17.30 -1.03 2.79
CA HIS A 26 16.61 -1.83 3.81
C HIS A 26 15.15 -1.38 3.96
N GLY A 27 14.30 -2.28 4.45
CA GLY A 27 12.89 -1.95 4.70
C GLY A 27 12.77 -1.04 5.92
N TYR A 28 12.04 0.06 5.80
CA TYR A 28 11.86 1.02 6.88
C TYR A 28 10.47 0.99 7.52
N LEU A 29 9.49 0.38 6.86
CA LEU A 29 8.13 0.28 7.37
C LEU A 29 7.49 -1.02 6.88
N THR A 30 6.91 -1.77 7.80
CA THR A 30 6.16 -3.00 7.50
C THR A 30 4.69 -2.67 7.24
N PHE A 31 4.13 -3.25 6.19
CA PHE A 31 2.72 -3.13 5.84
C PHE A 31 2.20 -4.40 5.16
N GLY A 32 0.90 -4.47 4.93
CA GLY A 32 0.29 -5.55 4.16
C GLY A 32 -0.83 -5.03 3.27
N LYS A 33 -1.22 -5.84 2.28
CA LYS A 33 -2.42 -5.61 1.50
C LYS A 33 -3.63 -5.84 2.38
N THR A 34 -4.54 -4.90 2.33
CA THR A 34 -5.81 -4.94 3.05
C THR A 34 -6.92 -4.38 2.19
N ILE A 35 -8.10 -4.30 2.73
CA ILE A 35 -9.25 -3.69 2.07
C ILE A 35 -9.72 -2.43 2.80
N LEU A 36 -10.29 -1.53 2.02
CA LEU A 36 -11.12 -0.44 2.49
C LEU A 36 -12.53 -0.66 1.97
N CYS A 37 -13.54 -0.59 2.82
CA CYS A 37 -14.94 -0.74 2.46
C CYS A 37 -15.81 0.25 3.23
N ARG A 38 -17.10 0.31 2.91
CA ARG A 38 -18.05 1.07 3.75
C ARG A 38 -18.16 0.42 5.13
N LYS A 39 -18.28 1.22 6.17
CA LYS A 39 -18.45 0.77 7.56
C LYS A 39 -19.63 -0.20 7.73
N ALA A 40 -20.72 0.05 7.02
CA ALA A 40 -21.91 -0.83 7.02
C ALA A 40 -21.62 -2.23 6.43
N ASP A 41 -20.59 -2.36 5.60
CA ASP A 41 -20.23 -3.60 4.90
C ASP A 41 -19.04 -4.33 5.54
N ALA A 42 -18.44 -3.79 6.60
CA ALA A 42 -17.21 -4.32 7.20
C ALA A 42 -17.30 -5.82 7.59
N LYS A 43 -18.48 -6.27 8.05
CA LYS A 43 -18.70 -7.67 8.41
C LYS A 43 -18.89 -8.62 7.22
N LYS A 44 -19.04 -8.08 6.00
CA LYS A 44 -19.23 -8.88 4.78
C LYS A 44 -17.91 -9.27 4.12
N PHE A 45 -16.83 -8.52 4.41
CA PHE A 45 -15.55 -8.63 3.74
C PHE A 45 -14.45 -8.90 4.76
N THR A 46 -14.26 -10.16 5.12
CA THR A 46 -13.32 -10.61 6.15
C THR A 46 -12.26 -11.59 5.63
N SER A 47 -12.33 -11.93 4.34
CA SER A 47 -11.40 -12.87 3.70
C SER A 47 -11.29 -12.60 2.19
N GLU A 48 -10.25 -13.15 1.53
CA GLU A 48 -10.15 -13.15 0.07
C GLU A 48 -11.34 -13.85 -0.60
N ALA A 49 -11.86 -14.91 0.01
CA ALA A 49 -13.02 -15.65 -0.50
C ALA A 49 -14.29 -14.79 -0.56
N ASP A 50 -14.44 -13.84 0.36
CA ASP A 50 -15.57 -12.91 0.34
C ASP A 50 -15.45 -11.90 -0.80
N LEU A 51 -14.24 -11.54 -1.18
CA LEU A 51 -13.96 -10.59 -2.25
C LEU A 51 -14.00 -11.25 -3.63
N ASN A 52 -13.61 -12.51 -3.73
CA ASN A 52 -13.43 -13.22 -5.00
C ASN A 52 -14.76 -13.75 -5.56
N LYS A 53 -15.76 -12.87 -5.68
CA LYS A 53 -17.10 -13.17 -6.19
C LYS A 53 -17.48 -12.17 -7.26
N LYS A 54 -18.11 -12.61 -8.35
CA LYS A 54 -18.54 -11.76 -9.48
C LYS A 54 -19.45 -10.59 -9.03
N SER A 55 -20.18 -10.76 -7.94
CA SER A 55 -21.04 -9.71 -7.37
C SER A 55 -20.28 -8.63 -6.62
N VAL A 56 -18.99 -8.82 -6.31
CA VAL A 56 -18.16 -7.86 -5.57
C VAL A 56 -17.36 -7.01 -6.54
N ARG A 57 -17.54 -5.70 -6.45
CA ARG A 57 -16.81 -4.69 -7.23
C ARG A 57 -15.59 -4.25 -6.46
N VAL A 58 -14.42 -4.69 -6.93
CA VAL A 58 -13.12 -4.35 -6.35
C VAL A 58 -12.50 -3.22 -7.15
N MET A 59 -12.13 -2.12 -6.50
CA MET A 59 -11.52 -0.97 -7.17
C MET A 59 -10.04 -0.84 -6.80
N VAL A 60 -9.22 -0.57 -7.81
CA VAL A 60 -7.77 -0.37 -7.70
C VAL A 60 -7.30 0.75 -8.63
N ASN A 61 -6.11 1.32 -8.37
CA ASN A 61 -5.42 2.17 -9.32
C ASN A 61 -4.55 1.33 -10.28
N PRO A 62 -4.33 1.77 -11.53
CA PRO A 62 -3.60 1.00 -12.53
C PRO A 62 -2.09 0.96 -12.28
N GLY A 63 -1.44 -0.14 -12.72
CA GLY A 63 0.02 -0.28 -12.79
C GLY A 63 0.72 -0.57 -11.47
N GLY A 64 -0.01 -0.61 -10.36
CA GLY A 64 0.53 -0.79 -9.02
C GLY A 64 0.54 -2.24 -8.51
N THR A 65 1.00 -2.40 -7.27
CA THR A 65 0.98 -3.70 -6.58
C THR A 65 -0.43 -4.09 -6.13
N ASN A 66 -1.36 -3.12 -5.97
CA ASN A 66 -2.77 -3.38 -5.63
C ASN A 66 -3.51 -4.04 -6.80
N GLU A 67 -3.32 -3.53 -8.02
CA GLU A 67 -3.89 -4.14 -9.22
C GLU A 67 -3.33 -5.54 -9.44
N LYS A 68 -2.01 -5.73 -9.32
CA LYS A 68 -1.38 -7.06 -9.43
C LYS A 68 -1.93 -8.04 -8.42
N PHE A 69 -2.12 -7.61 -7.17
CA PHE A 69 -2.73 -8.44 -6.14
C PHE A 69 -4.15 -8.85 -6.53
N ALA A 70 -4.99 -7.91 -6.94
CA ALA A 70 -6.37 -8.19 -7.33
C ALA A 70 -6.45 -9.16 -8.50
N LEU A 71 -5.65 -8.95 -9.56
CA LEU A 71 -5.61 -9.83 -10.72
C LEU A 71 -5.15 -11.26 -10.39
N SER A 72 -4.21 -11.40 -9.44
CA SER A 72 -3.66 -12.72 -9.09
C SER A 72 -4.51 -13.49 -8.09
N ASN A 73 -5.14 -12.81 -7.12
CA ASN A 73 -5.80 -13.45 -5.98
C ASN A 73 -7.33 -13.38 -6.05
N LEU A 74 -7.89 -12.46 -6.84
CA LEU A 74 -9.34 -12.23 -6.94
C LEU A 74 -9.85 -12.37 -8.39
N PRO A 75 -9.54 -13.46 -9.11
CA PRO A 75 -9.83 -13.58 -10.53
C PRO A 75 -11.33 -13.58 -10.87
N ASN A 76 -12.20 -13.85 -9.89
CA ASN A 76 -13.65 -13.91 -10.11
C ASN A 76 -14.39 -12.63 -9.72
N CYS A 77 -13.72 -11.63 -9.12
CA CYS A 77 -14.36 -10.38 -8.76
C CYS A 77 -14.65 -9.51 -10.01
N THR A 78 -15.51 -8.49 -9.83
CA THR A 78 -15.65 -7.43 -10.83
C THR A 78 -14.59 -6.36 -10.55
N LEU A 79 -13.46 -6.40 -11.25
CA LEU A 79 -12.38 -5.44 -11.09
C LEU A 79 -12.70 -4.13 -11.79
N LEU A 80 -12.61 -3.03 -11.06
CA LEU A 80 -12.75 -1.65 -11.54
C LEU A 80 -11.42 -0.93 -11.41
N VAL A 81 -10.99 -0.26 -12.46
CA VAL A 81 -9.72 0.48 -12.46
C VAL A 81 -10.02 1.98 -12.50
N HIS A 82 -9.49 2.72 -11.51
CA HIS A 82 -9.63 4.18 -11.43
C HIS A 82 -8.24 4.84 -11.38
N PRO A 83 -7.93 5.79 -12.29
CA PRO A 83 -6.58 6.32 -12.44
C PRO A 83 -6.09 7.16 -11.25
N GLN A 84 -7.00 7.82 -10.53
CA GLN A 84 -6.68 8.69 -9.40
C GLN A 84 -6.84 7.93 -8.07
N ASN A 85 -5.76 7.35 -7.53
CA ASN A 85 -5.80 6.58 -6.30
C ASN A 85 -6.46 7.32 -5.12
N ALA A 86 -6.19 8.62 -4.99
CA ALA A 86 -6.71 9.44 -3.90
C ALA A 86 -8.24 9.65 -3.93
N GLU A 87 -8.90 9.41 -5.05
CA GLU A 87 -10.36 9.54 -5.21
C GLU A 87 -11.10 8.24 -4.83
N ILE A 88 -10.42 7.10 -4.88
CA ILE A 88 -11.05 5.79 -4.66
C ILE A 88 -11.76 5.70 -3.31
N PRO A 89 -11.21 6.16 -2.17
CA PRO A 89 -11.91 6.09 -0.88
C PRO A 89 -13.28 6.78 -0.89
N ALA A 90 -13.39 7.94 -1.52
CA ALA A 90 -14.66 8.64 -1.67
C ALA A 90 -15.65 7.84 -2.52
N LEU A 91 -15.18 7.24 -3.61
CA LEU A 91 -16.02 6.38 -4.48
C LEU A 91 -16.52 5.13 -3.74
N ILE A 92 -15.72 4.54 -2.85
CA ILE A 92 -16.16 3.44 -1.97
C ILE A 92 -17.26 3.94 -1.02
N ALA A 93 -17.04 5.08 -0.35
CA ALA A 93 -18.02 5.66 0.56
C ALA A 93 -19.37 5.96 -0.13
N GLU A 94 -19.33 6.37 -1.40
CA GLU A 94 -20.50 6.63 -2.26
C GLU A 94 -21.13 5.36 -2.86
N GLY A 95 -20.55 4.19 -2.64
CA GLY A 95 -21.10 2.92 -3.18
C GLY A 95 -20.84 2.69 -4.68
N LYS A 96 -19.90 3.40 -5.29
CA LYS A 96 -19.51 3.19 -6.70
C LYS A 96 -18.74 1.87 -6.88
N ALA A 97 -18.04 1.41 -5.84
CA ALA A 97 -17.50 0.07 -5.70
C ALA A 97 -17.77 -0.44 -4.28
N ASP A 98 -17.44 -1.70 -4.01
CA ASP A 98 -17.71 -2.32 -2.72
C ASP A 98 -16.47 -2.30 -1.83
N VAL A 99 -15.30 -2.55 -2.41
CA VAL A 99 -14.02 -2.53 -1.72
C VAL A 99 -12.93 -1.90 -2.58
N MET A 100 -11.93 -1.30 -1.93
CA MET A 100 -10.65 -0.92 -2.51
C MET A 100 -9.58 -1.86 -1.96
N ILE A 101 -8.69 -2.38 -2.81
CA ILE A 101 -7.43 -2.99 -2.34
C ILE A 101 -6.42 -1.87 -2.14
N THR A 102 -5.86 -1.82 -0.92
CA THR A 102 -4.88 -0.80 -0.52
C THR A 102 -3.88 -1.38 0.47
N GLU A 103 -2.99 -0.57 1.02
CA GLU A 103 -2.06 -0.93 2.07
C GLU A 103 -2.62 -0.56 3.46
N THR A 104 -2.22 -1.31 4.49
CA THR A 104 -2.70 -1.10 5.87
C THR A 104 -2.54 0.34 6.35
N MET A 105 -1.46 1.01 5.99
CA MET A 105 -1.18 2.40 6.37
C MET A 105 -2.11 3.40 5.70
N GLU A 106 -2.34 3.25 4.39
CA GLU A 106 -3.31 4.08 3.67
C GLU A 106 -4.72 3.87 4.22
N ALA A 107 -5.08 2.60 4.47
CA ALA A 107 -6.39 2.26 5.03
C ALA A 107 -6.62 2.88 6.41
N ARG A 108 -5.62 2.88 7.31
CA ARG A 108 -5.71 3.57 8.62
C ARG A 108 -6.03 5.05 8.43
N ARG A 109 -5.29 5.74 7.55
CA ARG A 109 -5.53 7.15 7.26
C ARG A 109 -6.93 7.39 6.70
N TYR A 110 -7.36 6.60 5.72
CA TYR A 110 -8.69 6.76 5.13
C TYR A 110 -9.84 6.55 6.12
N VAL A 111 -9.71 5.58 7.03
CA VAL A 111 -10.72 5.34 8.08
C VAL A 111 -10.73 6.46 9.11
N ARG A 112 -9.57 7.04 9.43
CA ARG A 112 -9.46 8.21 10.31
C ARG A 112 -10.11 9.45 9.68
N ASP A 113 -9.88 9.65 8.38
CA ASP A 113 -10.30 10.86 7.66
C ASP A 113 -11.77 10.81 7.22
N ASP A 114 -12.38 9.60 7.08
CA ASP A 114 -13.79 9.42 6.71
C ASP A 114 -14.47 8.32 7.55
N ALA A 115 -15.32 8.71 8.48
CA ALA A 115 -16.04 7.81 9.39
C ALA A 115 -17.05 6.86 8.71
N ARG A 116 -17.36 7.05 7.41
CA ARG A 116 -18.18 6.15 6.60
C ARG A 116 -17.43 4.87 6.18
N LEU A 117 -16.09 4.90 6.26
CA LEU A 117 -15.19 3.83 5.85
C LEU A 117 -14.78 2.93 7.00
N ALA A 118 -14.35 1.73 6.67
CA ALA A 118 -13.75 0.74 7.57
C ALA A 118 -12.72 -0.10 6.83
N ALA A 119 -11.74 -0.61 7.59
CA ALA A 119 -10.73 -1.54 7.10
C ALA A 119 -10.67 -2.76 8.03
N PRO A 120 -11.52 -3.78 7.83
CA PRO A 120 -11.70 -4.88 8.76
C PRO A 120 -10.48 -5.82 8.89
N LEU A 121 -9.52 -5.75 7.97
CA LEU A 121 -8.32 -6.59 7.92
C LEU A 121 -7.03 -5.80 8.17
N LEU A 122 -7.08 -4.77 9.01
CA LEU A 122 -5.88 -3.99 9.37
C LEU A 122 -4.86 -4.81 10.16
N ASP A 123 -5.34 -5.64 11.08
CA ASP A 123 -4.48 -6.43 11.98
C ASP A 123 -4.14 -7.82 11.41
N ASP A 124 -4.88 -8.27 10.39
CA ASP A 124 -4.63 -9.52 9.66
C ASP A 124 -4.65 -9.28 8.14
N PRO A 125 -3.66 -8.56 7.59
CA PRO A 125 -3.62 -8.24 6.18
C PRO A 125 -3.26 -9.46 5.32
N PHE A 126 -3.67 -9.46 4.07
CA PHE A 126 -3.42 -10.55 3.10
C PHE A 126 -1.94 -10.82 2.82
N THR A 127 -1.08 -9.82 3.00
CA THR A 127 0.36 -9.93 2.73
C THR A 127 1.17 -9.23 3.81
N LYS A 128 2.49 -9.54 3.85
CA LYS A 128 3.46 -8.82 4.67
C LYS A 128 4.60 -8.35 3.78
N ASN A 129 4.79 -7.04 3.71
CA ASN A 129 5.77 -6.39 2.86
C ASN A 129 6.50 -5.28 3.60
N HIS A 130 7.57 -4.77 3.00
CA HIS A 130 8.28 -3.57 3.47
C HIS A 130 8.28 -2.50 2.38
N PHE A 131 8.21 -1.24 2.79
CA PHE A 131 8.65 -0.15 1.94
C PHE A 131 10.17 0.00 2.03
N GLY A 132 10.74 0.41 0.92
CA GLY A 132 12.15 0.78 0.82
C GLY A 132 12.30 2.04 -0.03
N ILE A 133 13.47 2.62 0.05
CA ILE A 133 13.87 3.78 -0.72
C ILE A 133 14.48 3.28 -2.03
N LEU A 134 14.01 3.81 -3.15
CA LEU A 134 14.43 3.41 -4.50
C LEU A 134 15.49 4.38 -5.03
N MET A 135 16.58 3.83 -5.59
CA MET A 135 17.71 4.59 -6.16
C MET A 135 18.15 3.98 -7.49
N ALA A 136 18.90 4.73 -8.28
CA ALA A 136 19.55 4.21 -9.48
C ALA A 136 20.54 3.09 -9.12
N LYS A 137 20.69 2.09 -10.00
CA LYS A 137 21.70 1.05 -9.87
C LYS A 137 23.11 1.60 -10.15
N GLY A 138 24.12 0.99 -9.49
CA GLY A 138 25.52 1.25 -9.78
C GLY A 138 26.24 2.13 -8.77
N ASP A 139 25.54 2.76 -7.83
CA ASP A 139 26.13 3.53 -6.75
C ASP A 139 25.94 2.81 -5.41
N GLN A 140 26.93 2.01 -5.03
CA GLN A 140 26.90 1.25 -3.77
C GLN A 140 27.15 2.16 -2.57
N ASP A 141 27.98 3.17 -2.71
CA ASP A 141 28.29 4.10 -1.61
C ASP A 141 27.05 4.91 -1.24
N TRP A 142 26.28 5.35 -2.25
CA TRP A 142 25.01 6.02 -2.02
C TRP A 142 23.99 5.10 -1.33
N LEU A 143 23.87 3.85 -1.77
CA LEU A 143 22.99 2.87 -1.11
C LEU A 143 23.39 2.64 0.35
N ASN A 144 24.69 2.47 0.62
CA ASN A 144 25.22 2.27 1.98
C ASN A 144 24.92 3.50 2.86
N TYR A 145 25.11 4.71 2.34
CA TYR A 145 24.81 5.95 3.06
C TYR A 145 23.32 6.06 3.41
N VAL A 146 22.44 5.77 2.45
CA VAL A 146 20.97 5.80 2.68
C VAL A 146 20.57 4.76 3.73
N ASN A 147 21.12 3.54 3.68
CA ASN A 147 20.86 2.53 4.69
C ASN A 147 21.33 2.96 6.08
N PHE A 148 22.55 3.48 6.19
CA PHE A 148 23.10 4.00 7.44
C PHE A 148 22.23 5.14 7.99
N PHE A 149 21.84 6.11 7.15
CA PHE A 149 20.95 7.19 7.56
C PHE A 149 19.62 6.67 8.12
N MET A 150 19.02 5.68 7.46
CA MET A 150 17.74 5.12 7.91
C MET A 150 17.86 4.34 9.21
N GLU A 151 18.96 3.61 9.41
CA GLU A 151 19.28 2.90 10.66
C GLU A 151 19.43 3.87 11.83
N GLU A 152 20.15 4.99 11.62
CA GLU A 152 20.30 6.04 12.64
C GLU A 152 18.96 6.72 12.97
N LYS A 153 18.08 6.91 11.97
CA LYS A 153 16.75 7.52 12.17
C LYS A 153 15.76 6.55 12.85
N ASP A 154 15.91 5.27 12.66
CA ASP A 154 15.19 4.24 13.39
C ASP A 154 15.64 4.22 14.85
N MET A 155 16.96 4.15 15.09
CA MET A 155 17.56 4.09 16.41
C MET A 155 17.26 5.33 17.28
N ASP A 156 17.22 6.53 16.69
CA ASP A 156 16.91 7.77 17.42
C ASP A 156 15.40 7.99 17.65
N GLY A 157 14.55 7.07 17.17
CA GLY A 157 13.09 7.10 17.29
C GLY A 157 12.41 8.13 16.38
N THR A 158 13.12 8.65 15.38
CA THR A 158 12.54 9.60 14.41
C THR A 158 11.48 8.92 13.55
N LEU A 159 11.73 7.68 13.09
CA LEU A 159 10.79 6.95 12.24
C LEU A 159 9.50 6.64 13.01
N ASP A 160 9.59 6.19 14.26
CA ASP A 160 8.42 5.93 15.12
C ASP A 160 7.56 7.19 15.31
N LYS A 161 8.20 8.33 15.58
CA LYS A 161 7.50 9.61 15.74
C LYS A 161 6.75 10.03 14.47
N LEU A 162 7.36 9.83 13.31
CA LEU A 162 6.72 10.12 12.02
C LEU A 162 5.56 9.17 11.75
N GLU A 163 5.72 7.88 12.07
CA GLU A 163 4.65 6.91 11.96
C GLU A 163 3.45 7.27 12.84
N ASP A 164 3.69 7.61 14.11
CA ASP A 164 2.66 8.03 15.05
C ASP A 164 1.94 9.30 14.59
N GLN A 165 2.67 10.25 14.03
CA GLN A 165 2.12 11.53 13.59
C GLN A 165 1.26 11.41 12.32
N TYR A 166 1.66 10.56 11.37
CA TYR A 166 1.07 10.58 10.02
C TYR A 166 0.26 9.32 9.67
N ILE A 167 0.47 8.22 10.37
CA ILE A 167 -0.12 6.91 10.04
C ILE A 167 -1.07 6.41 11.13
N LYS A 168 -0.67 6.45 12.39
CA LYS A 168 -1.47 6.05 13.55
C LYS A 168 -2.38 7.17 14.00
#